data_1e15707fab02d8b0da4daa3038cdcfe8
#
_entry.id   1e15707fab02d8b0da4daa3038cdcfe8
#
_cell.length_a   1.000
_cell.length_b   1.000
_cell.length_c   1.000
_cell.angle_alpha   90.00
_cell.angle_beta   90.00
_cell.angle_gamma   90.00
#
_symmetry.space_group_name_H-M   'P 1'
#
loop_
_entity.id
_entity.type
_entity.pdbx_description
1 polymer ?
#
loop_
_entity_poly.entity_id
_entity_poly.type
_entity_poly.pdbx_seq_one_letter_code
_entity_poly.pdbx_strand_id
1 'polypeptide(L)'
;HFYRKSAQGENTARLADVVYHEFGHSLHNHAIIEGVGSWDGALSEGMSDVLASLITNDAGMGRGFFLTNAPMRNLDPANDLRWPDDTTGEVHDDGEIIGGTMWDVKKALEAKLGAAAGHAKTIEIFYGILQRASDIPSSYAEALVADDDDGDLANGSPNQCELNTVFKAHGLADGVVTAGITAPTRDAFAISLDVTPPSGDC
;
A
#
# COMPACT_ATOMS: atom_id res chain seq x y z
N HIS A 1 -8.00 17.77 8.80
CA HIS A 1 -8.16 19.09 9.46
C HIS A 1 -6.92 19.95 9.28
N PHE A 2 -7.10 21.25 8.98
CA PHE A 2 -5.97 22.18 8.84
C PHE A 2 -5.80 23.00 10.13
N TYR A 3 -4.58 23.06 10.60
CA TYR A 3 -4.19 23.82 11.80
C TYR A 3 -3.63 25.18 11.43
N ARG A 4 -3.88 26.19 12.26
CA ARG A 4 -3.27 27.51 12.12
C ARG A 4 -1.84 27.49 12.66
N LYS A 5 -0.98 28.36 12.13
CA LYS A 5 0.36 28.55 12.64
C LYS A 5 0.37 28.85 14.15
N SER A 6 1.27 28.19 14.88
CA SER A 6 1.53 28.39 16.30
C SER A 6 3.03 28.62 16.54
N ALA A 7 3.44 28.69 17.79
CA ALA A 7 4.85 28.75 18.15
C ALA A 7 5.58 27.40 17.92
N GLN A 8 4.83 26.28 17.87
CA GLN A 8 5.35 24.93 17.75
C GLN A 8 5.14 24.32 16.35
N GLY A 9 4.24 24.89 15.53
CA GLY A 9 3.90 24.32 14.24
C GLY A 9 3.50 25.33 13.19
N GLU A 10 3.70 24.98 11.93
CA GLU A 10 3.30 25.78 10.78
C GLU A 10 1.77 25.63 10.52
N ASN A 11 1.20 26.51 9.74
CA ASN A 11 -0.13 26.35 9.18
C ASN A 11 -0.12 25.20 8.16
N THR A 12 -0.82 24.12 8.46
CA THR A 12 -0.78 22.87 7.65
C THR A 12 -1.33 23.06 6.23
N ALA A 13 -2.23 24.02 6.00
CA ALA A 13 -2.70 24.36 4.65
C ALA A 13 -1.61 25.02 3.76
N ARG A 14 -0.41 25.28 4.30
CA ARG A 14 0.75 25.78 3.54
C ARG A 14 1.75 24.67 3.19
N LEU A 15 1.54 23.47 3.69
CA LEU A 15 2.36 22.29 3.44
C LEU A 15 1.67 21.46 2.36
N ALA A 16 2.27 21.40 1.17
CA ALA A 16 1.63 20.80 0.01
C ALA A 16 1.32 19.32 0.21
N ASP A 17 2.27 18.58 0.79
CA ASP A 17 2.13 17.17 1.12
C ASP A 17 1.00 16.91 2.13
N VAL A 18 0.83 17.76 3.15
CA VAL A 18 -0.31 17.66 4.07
C VAL A 18 -1.63 17.91 3.35
N VAL A 19 -1.67 18.87 2.42
CA VAL A 19 -2.88 19.12 1.61
C VAL A 19 -3.20 17.91 0.73
N TYR A 20 -2.20 17.30 0.12
CA TYR A 20 -2.38 16.09 -0.70
C TYR A 20 -2.79 14.88 0.14
N HIS A 21 -2.25 14.74 1.35
CA HIS A 21 -2.67 13.70 2.30
C HIS A 21 -4.17 13.84 2.65
N GLU A 22 -4.63 15.02 3.06
CA GLU A 22 -6.05 15.25 3.36
C GLU A 22 -6.95 15.00 2.13
N PHE A 23 -6.46 15.32 0.93
CA PHE A 23 -7.15 14.96 -0.30
C PHE A 23 -7.16 13.43 -0.53
N GLY A 24 -6.12 12.72 -0.08
CA GLY A 24 -6.02 11.26 -0.12
C GLY A 24 -7.19 10.57 0.55
N HIS A 25 -7.60 11.03 1.73
CA HIS A 25 -8.81 10.52 2.39
C HIS A 25 -10.07 10.73 1.55
N SER A 26 -10.21 11.90 0.91
CA SER A 26 -11.34 12.14 0.00
C SER A 26 -11.30 11.23 -1.21
N LEU A 27 -10.11 11.03 -1.80
CA LEU A 27 -9.93 10.11 -2.92
C LEU A 27 -10.31 8.69 -2.52
N HIS A 28 -9.84 8.19 -1.37
CA HIS A 28 -10.16 6.85 -0.87
C HIS A 28 -11.67 6.65 -0.72
N ASN A 29 -12.35 7.60 -0.06
CA ASN A 29 -13.81 7.56 0.12
C ASN A 29 -14.61 7.49 -1.20
N HIS A 30 -14.05 8.00 -2.31
CA HIS A 30 -14.73 8.02 -3.60
C HIS A 30 -14.23 6.94 -4.57
N ALA A 31 -13.06 6.35 -4.31
CA ALA A 31 -12.47 5.31 -5.16
C ALA A 31 -13.01 3.93 -4.85
N ILE A 32 -13.36 3.66 -3.58
CA ILE A 32 -13.80 2.33 -3.14
C ILE A 32 -14.97 1.84 -3.98
N ILE A 33 -14.88 0.61 -4.52
CA ILE A 33 -15.92 0.04 -5.37
C ILE A 33 -17.04 -0.58 -4.55
N GLU A 34 -18.22 -0.66 -5.15
CA GLU A 34 -19.39 -1.28 -4.52
C GLU A 34 -19.10 -2.74 -4.11
N GLY A 35 -19.49 -3.11 -2.91
CA GLY A 35 -19.34 -4.46 -2.37
C GLY A 35 -18.10 -4.70 -1.50
N VAL A 36 -17.09 -3.84 -1.55
CA VAL A 36 -15.90 -3.97 -0.68
C VAL A 36 -16.23 -3.69 0.79
N GLY A 37 -17.08 -2.71 1.04
CA GLY A 37 -17.49 -2.33 2.39
C GLY A 37 -16.62 -1.22 2.99
N SER A 38 -16.40 -1.28 4.29
CA SER A 38 -15.57 -0.32 5.02
C SER A 38 -14.11 -0.77 5.03
N TRP A 39 -13.20 0.18 5.12
CA TRP A 39 -11.77 -0.01 5.30
C TRP A 39 -11.30 0.52 6.65
N ASP A 40 -10.14 0.09 7.12
CA ASP A 40 -9.60 0.57 8.38
C ASP A 40 -8.90 1.93 8.25
N GLY A 41 -8.70 2.60 9.42
CA GLY A 41 -8.10 3.92 9.49
C GLY A 41 -6.63 3.90 9.09
N ALA A 42 -5.88 2.87 9.49
CA ALA A 42 -4.45 2.79 9.22
C ALA A 42 -4.16 2.65 7.73
N LEU A 43 -4.95 1.83 7.00
CA LEU A 43 -4.86 1.79 5.54
C LEU A 43 -5.12 3.16 4.93
N SER A 44 -6.15 3.88 5.40
CA SER A 44 -6.50 5.19 4.85
C SER A 44 -5.42 6.24 5.11
N GLU A 45 -4.82 6.25 6.31
CA GLU A 45 -3.72 7.16 6.64
C GLU A 45 -2.48 6.88 5.79
N GLY A 46 -2.05 5.61 5.72
CA GLY A 46 -0.88 5.24 4.94
C GLY A 46 -1.05 5.51 3.44
N MET A 47 -2.20 5.19 2.87
CA MET A 47 -2.47 5.45 1.45
C MET A 47 -2.61 6.94 1.14
N SER A 48 -3.02 7.76 2.11
CA SER A 48 -3.01 9.23 1.97
C SER A 48 -1.59 9.79 1.96
N ASP A 49 -0.69 9.25 2.78
CA ASP A 49 0.74 9.57 2.74
C ASP A 49 1.38 9.11 1.42
N VAL A 50 1.01 7.92 0.90
CA VAL A 50 1.47 7.43 -0.41
C VAL A 50 1.06 8.39 -1.53
N LEU A 51 -0.20 8.85 -1.56
CA LEU A 51 -0.64 9.83 -2.56
C LEU A 51 0.24 11.08 -2.54
N ALA A 52 0.44 11.64 -1.35
CA ALA A 52 1.25 12.84 -1.17
C ALA A 52 2.70 12.62 -1.62
N SER A 53 3.30 11.47 -1.25
CA SER A 53 4.67 11.13 -1.62
C SER A 53 4.85 10.89 -3.12
N LEU A 54 3.87 10.28 -3.79
CA LEU A 54 3.88 10.10 -5.24
C LEU A 54 3.79 11.44 -5.99
N ILE A 55 2.97 12.38 -5.51
CA ILE A 55 2.83 13.71 -6.13
C ILE A 55 4.09 14.56 -5.92
N THR A 56 4.64 14.55 -4.69
CA THR A 56 5.81 15.38 -4.34
C THR A 56 7.14 14.74 -4.74
N ASN A 57 7.14 13.43 -4.99
CA ASN A 57 8.33 12.60 -5.16
C ASN A 57 9.30 12.70 -3.96
N ASP A 58 8.74 12.78 -2.75
CA ASP A 58 9.47 12.84 -1.47
C ASP A 58 8.83 11.86 -0.49
N ALA A 59 9.65 10.97 0.10
CA ALA A 59 9.21 10.02 1.12
C ALA A 59 8.90 10.68 2.47
N GLY A 60 9.40 11.90 2.68
CA GLY A 60 9.26 12.61 3.96
C GLY A 60 7.99 13.45 4.01
N MET A 61 7.01 13.01 4.77
CA MET A 61 5.73 13.68 4.99
C MET A 61 5.81 14.78 6.05
N GLY A 62 5.12 15.90 5.79
CA GLY A 62 4.95 16.98 6.75
C GLY A 62 6.23 17.80 7.03
N ARG A 63 7.14 17.89 6.06
CA ARG A 63 8.32 18.76 6.19
C ARG A 63 7.89 20.20 6.41
N GLY A 64 8.47 20.82 7.47
CA GLY A 64 8.09 22.17 7.86
C GLY A 64 7.00 22.21 8.93
N PHE A 65 6.32 21.12 9.23
CA PHE A 65 5.24 21.10 10.23
C PHE A 65 5.73 21.60 11.60
N PHE A 66 6.83 21.07 12.11
CA PHE A 66 7.46 21.51 13.37
C PHE A 66 8.44 22.67 13.18
N LEU A 67 8.27 23.50 12.14
CA LEU A 67 9.14 24.62 11.79
C LEU A 67 10.59 24.20 11.48
N THR A 68 10.79 22.93 11.16
CA THR A 68 12.06 22.33 10.72
C THR A 68 11.88 21.61 9.40
N ASN A 69 12.98 21.26 8.72
CA ASN A 69 12.91 20.46 7.48
C ASN A 69 12.82 18.94 7.75
N ALA A 70 12.81 18.51 9.00
CA ALA A 70 12.59 17.11 9.33
C ALA A 70 11.14 16.71 9.01
N PRO A 71 10.92 15.55 8.40
CA PRO A 71 9.57 15.07 8.17
C PRO A 71 8.88 14.66 9.47
N MET A 72 7.57 14.72 9.50
CA MET A 72 6.74 14.16 10.57
C MET A 72 6.74 12.62 10.53
N ARG A 73 6.55 12.08 9.34
CA ARG A 73 6.61 10.65 9.01
C ARG A 73 7.57 10.46 7.84
N ASN A 74 8.21 9.29 7.77
CA ASN A 74 9.17 8.99 6.71
C ASN A 74 8.89 7.61 6.11
N LEU A 75 8.45 7.57 4.87
CA LEU A 75 8.14 6.35 4.14
C LEU A 75 9.39 5.62 3.59
N ASP A 76 10.61 6.17 3.81
CA ASP A 76 11.89 5.56 3.45
C ASP A 76 12.85 5.59 4.65
N PRO A 77 12.49 4.93 5.77
CA PRO A 77 13.35 4.88 6.94
C PRO A 77 14.55 3.96 6.72
N ALA A 78 15.57 4.06 7.58
CA ALA A 78 16.73 3.16 7.51
C ALA A 78 16.42 1.69 7.86
N ASN A 79 15.32 1.46 8.60
CA ASN A 79 14.79 0.13 8.90
C ASN A 79 13.30 0.16 8.59
N ASP A 80 12.89 -0.69 7.68
CA ASP A 80 11.49 -0.78 7.25
C ASP A 80 10.60 -1.30 8.37
N LEU A 81 9.41 -0.71 8.49
CA LEU A 81 8.38 -1.20 9.39
C LEU A 81 7.72 -2.44 8.82
N ARG A 82 7.36 -3.38 9.69
CA ARG A 82 6.83 -4.70 9.33
C ARG A 82 5.50 -4.98 10.01
N TRP A 83 4.59 -5.53 9.24
CA TRP A 83 3.35 -6.10 9.76
C TRP A 83 3.58 -7.56 10.25
N PRO A 84 2.98 -7.99 11.39
CA PRO A 84 2.31 -7.17 12.40
C PRO A 84 3.27 -6.68 13.50
N ASP A 85 4.57 -6.94 13.36
CA ASP A 85 5.57 -6.81 14.44
C ASP A 85 5.72 -5.38 14.95
N ASP A 86 5.59 -4.39 14.05
CA ASP A 86 5.78 -2.97 14.36
C ASP A 86 4.46 -2.21 14.52
N THR A 87 3.32 -2.91 14.61
CA THR A 87 2.03 -2.23 14.85
C THR A 87 1.93 -1.69 16.27
N THR A 88 1.43 -0.47 16.38
CA THR A 88 1.24 0.25 17.66
C THR A 88 -0.22 0.33 18.09
N GLY A 89 -1.14 0.20 17.13
CA GLY A 89 -2.58 0.44 17.29
C GLY A 89 -2.96 1.92 17.10
N GLU A 90 -2.00 2.78 16.71
CA GLU A 90 -2.25 4.16 16.29
C GLU A 90 -2.27 4.20 14.75
N VAL A 91 -3.34 4.78 14.18
CA VAL A 91 -3.62 4.66 12.75
C VAL A 91 -2.56 5.32 11.85
N HIS A 92 -1.93 6.40 12.30
CA HIS A 92 -0.88 7.05 11.51
C HIS A 92 0.43 6.26 11.58
N ASP A 93 0.79 5.77 12.78
CA ASP A 93 2.00 4.95 12.96
C ASP A 93 1.86 3.63 12.19
N ASP A 94 0.74 2.93 12.35
CA ASP A 94 0.47 1.68 11.64
C ASP A 94 0.39 1.90 10.11
N GLY A 95 -0.11 3.06 9.69
CA GLY A 95 -0.17 3.50 8.29
C GLY A 95 1.21 3.64 7.63
N GLU A 96 2.26 3.92 8.40
CA GLU A 96 3.63 3.99 7.85
C GLU A 96 4.11 2.64 7.29
N ILE A 97 3.54 1.51 7.73
CA ILE A 97 3.88 0.17 7.20
C ILE A 97 3.50 0.08 5.71
N ILE A 98 2.26 0.38 5.37
CA ILE A 98 1.82 0.38 3.95
C ILE A 98 2.42 1.55 3.18
N GLY A 99 2.65 2.69 3.84
CA GLY A 99 3.34 3.83 3.27
C GLY A 99 4.75 3.47 2.79
N GLY A 100 5.56 2.86 3.64
CA GLY A 100 6.90 2.36 3.33
C GLY A 100 6.89 1.27 2.26
N THR A 101 5.95 0.32 2.38
CA THR A 101 5.75 -0.74 1.37
C THR A 101 5.55 -0.14 -0.01
N MET A 102 4.66 0.82 -0.16
CA MET A 102 4.38 1.44 -1.46
C MET A 102 5.51 2.32 -1.98
N TRP A 103 6.28 2.94 -1.08
CA TRP A 103 7.50 3.65 -1.49
C TRP A 103 8.56 2.68 -2.03
N ASP A 104 8.73 1.52 -1.42
CA ASP A 104 9.63 0.47 -1.91
C ASP A 104 9.15 -0.17 -3.20
N VAL A 105 7.83 -0.37 -3.37
CA VAL A 105 7.23 -0.77 -4.67
C VAL A 105 7.63 0.22 -5.75
N LYS A 106 7.49 1.53 -5.48
CA LYS A 106 7.93 2.59 -6.41
C LYS A 106 9.39 2.43 -6.79
N LYS A 107 10.29 2.28 -5.82
CA LYS A 107 11.73 2.11 -6.08
C LYS A 107 12.02 0.86 -6.92
N ALA A 108 11.37 -0.26 -6.61
CA ALA A 108 11.55 -1.52 -7.34
C ALA A 108 11.06 -1.42 -8.79
N LEU A 109 9.87 -0.85 -8.99
CA LEU A 109 9.31 -0.67 -10.33
C LEU A 109 10.08 0.36 -11.16
N GLU A 110 10.54 1.44 -10.56
CA GLU A 110 11.41 2.42 -11.25
C GLU A 110 12.76 1.81 -11.65
N ALA A 111 13.32 0.92 -10.82
CA ALA A 111 14.54 0.20 -11.15
C ALA A 111 14.34 -0.77 -12.33
N LYS A 112 13.20 -1.45 -12.40
CA LYS A 112 12.87 -2.42 -13.45
C LYS A 112 12.45 -1.77 -14.76
N LEU A 113 11.54 -0.80 -14.69
CA LEU A 113 10.84 -0.23 -15.84
C LEU A 113 11.40 1.12 -16.30
N GLY A 114 12.28 1.72 -15.49
CA GLY A 114 12.72 3.11 -15.63
C GLY A 114 11.77 4.08 -14.90
N ALA A 115 12.31 5.24 -14.52
CA ALA A 115 11.65 6.17 -13.58
C ALA A 115 10.20 6.54 -13.97
N ALA A 116 9.95 6.90 -15.23
CA ALA A 116 8.62 7.35 -15.66
C ALA A 116 7.60 6.18 -15.70
N ALA A 117 7.98 5.02 -16.26
CA ALA A 117 7.10 3.88 -16.39
C ALA A 117 6.86 3.21 -15.02
N GLY A 118 7.90 3.09 -14.20
CA GLY A 118 7.77 2.55 -12.83
C GLY A 118 6.88 3.42 -11.95
N HIS A 119 7.05 4.74 -12.02
CA HIS A 119 6.17 5.67 -11.30
C HIS A 119 4.71 5.54 -11.74
N ALA A 120 4.45 5.48 -13.07
CA ALA A 120 3.11 5.32 -13.61
C ALA A 120 2.47 3.98 -13.15
N LYS A 121 3.22 2.87 -13.19
CA LYS A 121 2.74 1.57 -12.72
C LYS A 121 2.46 1.58 -11.21
N THR A 122 3.29 2.26 -10.41
CA THR A 122 3.03 2.44 -8.98
C THR A 122 1.70 3.17 -8.73
N ILE A 123 1.36 4.18 -9.53
CA ILE A 123 0.07 4.88 -9.42
C ILE A 123 -1.09 3.94 -9.76
N GLU A 124 -0.96 3.08 -10.77
CA GLU A 124 -1.99 2.07 -11.10
C GLU A 124 -2.23 1.12 -9.92
N ILE A 125 -1.15 0.57 -9.34
CA ILE A 125 -1.22 -0.33 -8.19
C ILE A 125 -1.81 0.39 -6.97
N PHE A 126 -1.33 1.60 -6.67
CA PHE A 126 -1.87 2.45 -5.63
C PHE A 126 -3.40 2.62 -5.75
N TYR A 127 -3.87 2.95 -6.94
CA TYR A 127 -5.30 3.17 -7.17
C TYR A 127 -6.11 1.87 -7.07
N GLY A 128 -5.55 0.74 -7.53
CA GLY A 128 -6.17 -0.58 -7.37
C GLY A 128 -6.34 -0.98 -5.92
N ILE A 129 -5.32 -0.73 -5.08
CA ILE A 129 -5.40 -0.94 -3.63
C ILE A 129 -6.50 -0.06 -3.01
N LEU A 130 -6.53 1.24 -3.32
CA LEU A 130 -7.57 2.15 -2.83
C LEU A 130 -8.99 1.69 -3.16
N GLN A 131 -9.17 1.04 -4.31
CA GLN A 131 -10.49 0.59 -4.74
C GLN A 131 -10.99 -0.64 -4.01
N ARG A 132 -10.12 -1.50 -3.51
CA ARG A 132 -10.48 -2.87 -3.12
C ARG A 132 -9.98 -3.31 -1.75
N ALA A 133 -8.86 -2.78 -1.27
CA ALA A 133 -8.32 -3.21 0.02
C ALA A 133 -9.18 -2.71 1.18
N SER A 134 -9.38 -3.55 2.19
CA SER A 134 -10.12 -3.22 3.42
C SER A 134 -9.21 -2.93 4.60
N ASP A 135 -7.98 -3.41 4.55
CA ASP A 135 -6.96 -3.26 5.59
C ASP A 135 -5.54 -3.36 4.99
N ILE A 136 -4.53 -3.11 5.79
CA ILE A 136 -3.14 -3.18 5.36
C ILE A 136 -2.77 -4.57 4.82
N PRO A 137 -3.09 -5.70 5.49
CA PRO A 137 -2.78 -7.02 4.96
C PRO A 137 -3.42 -7.35 3.61
N SER A 138 -4.65 -6.90 3.36
CA SER A 138 -5.34 -7.17 2.09
C SER A 138 -4.73 -6.42 0.89
N SER A 139 -3.92 -5.40 1.14
CA SER A 139 -3.29 -4.58 0.09
C SER A 139 -2.39 -5.38 -0.86
N TYR A 140 -1.76 -6.47 -0.39
CA TYR A 140 -0.91 -7.32 -1.22
C TYR A 140 -1.70 -8.02 -2.34
N ALA A 141 -2.82 -8.65 -2.01
CA ALA A 141 -3.65 -9.32 -2.99
C ALA A 141 -4.18 -8.32 -4.04
N GLU A 142 -4.58 -7.14 -3.59
CA GLU A 142 -5.08 -6.08 -4.47
C GLU A 142 -3.99 -5.44 -5.33
N ALA A 143 -2.73 -5.42 -4.84
CA ALA A 143 -1.59 -5.01 -5.65
C ALA A 143 -1.34 -5.98 -6.82
N LEU A 144 -1.45 -7.29 -6.59
CA LEU A 144 -1.33 -8.31 -7.66
C LEU A 144 -2.46 -8.19 -8.67
N VAL A 145 -3.70 -8.00 -8.21
CA VAL A 145 -4.87 -7.76 -9.10
C VAL A 145 -4.70 -6.51 -9.94
N ALA A 146 -4.13 -5.44 -9.37
CA ALA A 146 -3.89 -4.19 -10.10
C ALA A 146 -2.72 -4.27 -11.09
N ASP A 147 -1.79 -5.19 -10.86
CA ASP A 147 -0.64 -5.42 -11.76
C ASP A 147 -0.94 -6.42 -12.86
N ASP A 148 -1.99 -7.24 -12.70
CA ASP A 148 -2.41 -8.25 -13.67
C ASP A 148 -2.86 -7.60 -15.00
N ASP A 149 -2.43 -8.15 -16.12
CA ASP A 149 -2.64 -7.58 -17.45
C ASP A 149 -3.60 -8.38 -18.35
N ASP A 150 -4.03 -9.58 -17.87
CA ASP A 150 -4.91 -10.44 -18.67
C ASP A 150 -6.15 -10.99 -17.93
N GLY A 151 -6.25 -10.74 -16.61
CA GLY A 151 -7.36 -11.18 -15.76
C GLY A 151 -7.23 -12.60 -15.25
N ASP A 152 -6.05 -13.23 -15.37
CA ASP A 152 -5.76 -14.58 -14.87
C ASP A 152 -4.56 -14.61 -13.91
N LEU A 153 -4.81 -14.33 -12.66
CA LEU A 153 -3.77 -14.38 -11.61
C LEU A 153 -3.09 -15.75 -11.46
N ALA A 154 -3.64 -16.83 -12.06
CA ALA A 154 -3.01 -18.16 -12.00
C ALA A 154 -1.72 -18.23 -12.83
N ASN A 155 -1.54 -17.37 -13.82
CA ASN A 155 -0.31 -17.26 -14.60
C ASN A 155 0.66 -16.21 -14.06
N GLY A 156 0.28 -15.50 -12.96
CA GLY A 156 1.04 -14.43 -12.35
C GLY A 156 0.75 -13.05 -12.93
N SER A 157 1.46 -12.03 -12.45
CA SER A 157 1.35 -10.66 -12.97
C SER A 157 2.72 -10.15 -13.44
N PRO A 158 2.77 -9.15 -14.33
CA PRO A 158 4.03 -8.67 -14.94
C PRO A 158 5.12 -8.26 -13.95
N ASN A 159 4.75 -7.77 -12.77
CA ASN A 159 5.69 -7.32 -11.75
C ASN A 159 5.58 -8.10 -10.43
N GLN A 160 5.02 -9.30 -10.50
CA GLN A 160 4.78 -10.14 -9.32
C GLN A 160 6.03 -10.35 -8.47
N CYS A 161 7.21 -10.53 -9.08
CA CYS A 161 8.45 -10.75 -8.35
C CYS A 161 8.88 -9.56 -7.50
N GLU A 162 8.76 -8.36 -8.04
CA GLU A 162 9.03 -7.12 -7.33
C GLU A 162 8.03 -6.93 -6.20
N LEU A 163 6.74 -7.15 -6.47
CA LEU A 163 5.68 -7.05 -5.46
C LEU A 163 5.88 -8.08 -4.34
N ASN A 164 6.12 -9.34 -4.68
CA ASN A 164 6.40 -10.38 -3.69
C ASN A 164 7.59 -10.02 -2.79
N THR A 165 8.68 -9.56 -3.40
CA THR A 165 9.89 -9.20 -2.66
C THR A 165 9.63 -8.06 -1.68
N VAL A 166 8.98 -6.99 -2.15
CA VAL A 166 8.72 -5.81 -1.32
C VAL A 166 7.70 -6.12 -0.22
N PHE A 167 6.53 -6.65 -0.57
CA PHE A 167 5.49 -6.95 0.42
C PHE A 167 5.95 -7.96 1.48
N LYS A 168 6.78 -8.94 1.09
CA LYS A 168 7.40 -9.86 2.03
C LYS A 168 8.40 -9.19 2.96
N ALA A 169 9.19 -8.23 2.48
CA ALA A 169 10.09 -7.46 3.32
C ALA A 169 9.34 -6.71 4.42
N HIS A 170 8.13 -6.24 4.12
CA HIS A 170 7.24 -5.56 5.07
C HIS A 170 6.28 -6.51 5.83
N GLY A 171 6.44 -7.84 5.74
CA GLY A 171 5.59 -8.82 6.44
C GLY A 171 4.17 -8.97 5.89
N LEU A 172 3.87 -8.41 4.73
CA LEU A 172 2.53 -8.40 4.15
C LEU A 172 2.26 -9.54 3.16
N ALA A 173 3.31 -10.19 2.64
CA ALA A 173 3.21 -11.37 1.78
C ALA A 173 3.44 -12.69 2.53
N ASP A 174 3.76 -12.64 3.82
CA ASP A 174 3.96 -13.84 4.63
C ASP A 174 2.61 -14.54 4.88
N GLY A 175 2.49 -15.77 4.39
CA GLY A 175 1.29 -16.58 4.58
C GLY A 175 0.18 -16.39 3.55
N VAL A 176 0.42 -15.62 2.48
CA VAL A 176 -0.50 -15.63 1.33
C VAL A 176 -0.40 -16.98 0.63
N VAL A 177 -1.43 -17.77 0.85
CA VAL A 177 -1.56 -19.09 0.27
C VAL A 177 -2.59 -18.98 -0.83
N THR A 178 -2.21 -19.22 -2.07
CA THR A 178 -3.17 -19.32 -3.17
C THR A 178 -3.99 -20.59 -2.96
N ALA A 179 -5.23 -20.45 -2.52
CA ALA A 179 -6.12 -21.58 -2.32
C ALA A 179 -6.91 -21.85 -3.60
N GLY A 180 -6.60 -22.94 -4.28
CA GLY A 180 -7.47 -23.47 -5.32
C GLY A 180 -8.64 -24.21 -4.65
N ILE A 181 -9.88 -23.74 -4.81
CA ILE A 181 -11.07 -24.52 -4.41
C ILE A 181 -11.43 -25.45 -5.57
N THR A 182 -11.10 -26.72 -5.43
CA THR A 182 -11.64 -27.74 -6.33
C THR A 182 -13.07 -28.02 -5.90
N ALA A 183 -14.06 -27.85 -6.80
CA ALA A 183 -15.45 -28.19 -6.50
C ALA A 183 -15.55 -29.66 -6.03
N PRO A 184 -16.23 -29.95 -4.91
CA PRO A 184 -16.35 -31.32 -4.41
C PRO A 184 -17.07 -32.17 -5.45
N THR A 185 -16.49 -33.31 -5.75
CA THR A 185 -17.23 -34.36 -6.46
C THR A 185 -18.38 -34.85 -5.56
N ARG A 186 -19.47 -35.22 -6.16
CA ARG A 186 -20.80 -35.46 -5.55
C ARG A 186 -20.81 -36.42 -4.34
N ASP A 187 -19.73 -37.13 -4.06
CA ASP A 187 -19.62 -38.16 -3.03
C ASP A 187 -18.62 -37.86 -1.91
N ALA A 188 -18.01 -36.65 -1.88
CA ALA A 188 -17.04 -36.32 -0.86
C ALA A 188 -17.49 -35.08 -0.06
N PHE A 189 -17.74 -35.28 1.26
CA PHE A 189 -17.91 -34.22 2.25
C PHE A 189 -16.55 -33.62 2.71
N ALA A 190 -15.49 -33.80 1.94
CA ALA A 190 -14.18 -33.24 2.20
C ALA A 190 -13.90 -32.08 1.23
N ILE A 191 -13.77 -30.88 1.75
CA ILE A 191 -13.15 -29.77 1.02
C ILE A 191 -11.64 -29.97 1.18
N SER A 192 -10.95 -30.41 0.12
CA SER A 192 -9.49 -30.35 0.12
C SER A 192 -9.09 -28.94 -0.32
N LEU A 193 -8.39 -28.23 0.54
CA LEU A 193 -7.72 -26.99 0.20
C LEU A 193 -6.32 -27.36 -0.29
N ASP A 194 -6.13 -27.38 -1.60
CA ASP A 194 -4.78 -27.51 -2.17
C ASP A 194 -4.10 -26.14 -2.12
N VAL A 195 -3.25 -26.01 -1.14
CA VAL A 195 -2.38 -24.86 -0.98
C VAL A 195 -1.16 -25.08 -1.85
N THR A 196 -1.15 -24.53 -3.03
CA THR A 196 0.05 -24.51 -3.88
C THR A 196 0.78 -23.20 -3.58
N PRO A 197 2.01 -23.24 -3.04
CA PRO A 197 2.83 -22.02 -3.00
C PRO A 197 2.99 -21.50 -4.44
N PRO A 198 3.02 -20.17 -4.65
CA PRO A 198 3.22 -19.62 -5.98
C PRO A 198 4.48 -20.26 -6.58
N SER A 199 4.32 -20.90 -7.73
CA SER A 199 5.39 -21.52 -8.47
C SER A 199 6.18 -20.43 -9.17
N GLY A 200 7.20 -19.92 -8.53
CA GLY A 200 8.12 -18.97 -9.10
C GLY A 200 9.18 -18.63 -8.06
N ASP A 201 10.45 -18.77 -8.44
CA ASP A 201 11.61 -18.36 -7.66
C ASP A 201 11.70 -16.83 -7.53
N CYS A 202 10.64 -16.19 -7.03
CA CYS A 202 10.69 -14.80 -6.64
C CYS A 202 10.26 -14.60 -5.18
#